data_e5d9d4612b51ab77a679e6382041666f
#
_entry.id   e5d9d4612b51ab77a679e6382041666f
#
_cell.length_a   1.000
_cell.length_b   1.000
_cell.length_c   1.000
_cell.angle_alpha   90.00
_cell.angle_beta   90.00
_cell.angle_gamma   90.00
#
_symmetry.space_group_name_H-M   'P 1'
#
loop_
_entity.id
_entity.type
_entity.pdbx_description
1 polymer ?
#
loop_
_entity_poly.entity_id
_entity_poly.type
_entity_poly.pdbx_seq_one_letter_code
_entity_poly.pdbx_strand_id
1 'polypeptide(L)'
;KRRHLIGFNLANSCLVIDEADFYDDFTTANILVLLKILNRLKVPVLIMSASLPQSSIKMYKTTGYNVDSIAEDDSDNERKRFKINAIREYEDLSEIEDLLNLCAEKKTAIIYANTVDKAVKIYRWFENCGKKDINPILYHARYTEPDKMQKEHDLIEALGKKAWEENRANGIAILTQI
;
A
#
# COMPACT_ATOMS: atom_id res chain seq x y z
N LYS A 1 -3.32 -35.68 -21.19
CA LYS A 1 -4.31 -36.07 -20.16
C LYS A 1 -4.53 -35.04 -19.05
N ARG A 2 -3.46 -34.38 -18.49
CA ARG A 2 -3.62 -33.40 -17.39
C ARG A 2 -4.35 -32.10 -17.79
N ARG A 3 -4.20 -31.61 -19.03
CA ARG A 3 -4.82 -30.36 -19.50
C ARG A 3 -6.37 -30.42 -19.51
N HIS A 4 -6.95 -31.56 -19.88
CA HIS A 4 -8.40 -31.69 -19.84
C HIS A 4 -8.97 -31.70 -18.42
N LEU A 5 -8.25 -32.27 -17.47
CA LEU A 5 -8.63 -32.27 -16.06
C LEU A 5 -8.62 -30.86 -15.46
N ILE A 6 -7.61 -30.05 -15.81
CA ILE A 6 -7.52 -28.64 -15.38
C ILE A 6 -8.73 -27.87 -15.96
N GLY A 7 -9.02 -28.01 -17.25
CA GLY A 7 -10.16 -27.35 -17.87
C GLY A 7 -11.50 -27.73 -17.26
N PHE A 8 -11.68 -29.04 -16.95
CA PHE A 8 -12.87 -29.51 -16.28
C PHE A 8 -13.01 -28.95 -14.86
N ASN A 9 -11.95 -28.96 -14.09
CA ASN A 9 -11.97 -28.41 -12.74
C ASN A 9 -12.25 -26.88 -12.74
N LEU A 10 -11.64 -26.15 -13.67
CA LEU A 10 -11.91 -24.72 -13.83
C LEU A 10 -13.37 -24.45 -14.21
N ALA A 11 -13.94 -25.21 -15.12
CA ALA A 11 -15.35 -25.07 -15.54
C ALA A 11 -16.36 -25.31 -14.40
N ASN A 12 -15.96 -26.05 -13.37
CA ASN A 12 -16.79 -26.39 -12.21
C ASN A 12 -16.35 -25.65 -10.93
N SER A 13 -15.64 -24.52 -11.08
CA SER A 13 -15.16 -23.68 -9.97
C SER A 13 -15.72 -22.28 -10.03
N CYS A 14 -15.41 -21.47 -9.04
CA CYS A 14 -15.44 -20.02 -9.11
C CYS A 14 -14.03 -19.48 -8.88
N LEU A 15 -13.73 -18.31 -9.44
CA LEU A 15 -12.46 -17.64 -9.23
C LEU A 15 -12.69 -16.39 -8.39
N VAL A 16 -11.86 -16.21 -7.38
CA VAL A 16 -11.78 -14.96 -6.61
C VAL A 16 -10.42 -14.35 -6.87
N ILE A 17 -10.39 -13.09 -7.27
CA ILE A 17 -9.18 -12.26 -7.43
C ILE A 17 -9.24 -11.18 -6.38
N ASP A 18 -8.33 -11.23 -5.45
CA ASP A 18 -8.19 -10.24 -4.37
C ASP A 18 -7.07 -9.27 -4.69
N GLU A 19 -7.15 -8.04 -4.14
CA GLU A 19 -6.17 -6.96 -4.34
C GLU A 19 -5.91 -6.65 -5.83
N ALA A 20 -6.97 -6.58 -6.63
CA ALA A 20 -6.90 -6.52 -8.09
C ALA A 20 -6.30 -5.23 -8.66
N ASP A 21 -6.00 -4.24 -7.82
CA ASP A 21 -5.36 -2.97 -8.17
C ASP A 21 -3.82 -2.97 -7.98
N PHE A 22 -3.26 -4.02 -7.36
CA PHE A 22 -1.81 -4.12 -7.10
C PHE A 22 -0.99 -4.84 -8.18
N TYR A 23 -1.62 -5.31 -9.24
CA TYR A 23 -0.90 -6.06 -10.27
C TYR A 23 -0.18 -5.14 -11.26
N ASP A 24 1.06 -5.51 -11.61
CA ASP A 24 1.80 -4.88 -12.69
C ASP A 24 1.14 -5.12 -14.07
N ASP A 25 1.59 -4.40 -15.08
CA ASP A 25 1.02 -4.46 -16.44
C ASP A 25 1.10 -5.88 -17.04
N PHE A 26 2.19 -6.61 -16.77
CA PHE A 26 2.38 -7.96 -17.28
C PHE A 26 1.40 -8.94 -16.63
N THR A 27 1.27 -8.88 -15.32
CA THR A 27 0.33 -9.71 -14.55
C THR A 27 -1.11 -9.38 -14.95
N THR A 28 -1.43 -8.10 -15.06
CA THR A 28 -2.75 -7.63 -15.51
C THR A 28 -3.10 -8.16 -16.90
N ALA A 29 -2.16 -8.11 -17.86
CA ALA A 29 -2.38 -8.66 -19.20
C ALA A 29 -2.68 -10.17 -19.16
N ASN A 30 -1.97 -10.94 -18.34
CA ASN A 30 -2.20 -12.37 -18.17
C ASN A 30 -3.57 -12.65 -17.52
N ILE A 31 -3.96 -11.87 -16.53
CA ILE A 31 -5.30 -11.97 -15.89
C ILE A 31 -6.40 -11.73 -16.92
N LEU A 32 -6.28 -10.72 -17.78
CA LEU A 32 -7.27 -10.45 -18.84
C LEU A 32 -7.39 -11.62 -19.82
N VAL A 33 -6.29 -12.26 -20.18
CA VAL A 33 -6.33 -13.47 -21.02
C VAL A 33 -7.01 -14.61 -20.29
N LEU A 34 -6.68 -14.84 -19.02
CA LEU A 34 -7.32 -15.85 -18.18
C LEU A 34 -8.83 -15.61 -18.09
N LEU A 35 -9.25 -14.37 -17.80
CA LEU A 35 -10.67 -14.01 -17.71
C LEU A 35 -11.43 -14.29 -19.01
N LYS A 36 -10.84 -14.01 -20.18
CA LYS A 36 -11.44 -14.38 -21.48
C LYS A 36 -11.67 -15.88 -21.64
N ILE A 37 -10.73 -16.69 -21.15
CA ILE A 37 -10.87 -18.16 -21.17
C ILE A 37 -11.96 -18.61 -20.21
N LEU A 38 -11.96 -18.08 -18.98
CA LEU A 38 -12.94 -18.41 -17.95
C LEU A 38 -14.36 -18.00 -18.35
N ASN A 39 -14.50 -16.83 -19.01
CA ASN A 39 -15.79 -16.40 -19.54
C ASN A 39 -16.36 -17.40 -20.57
N ARG A 40 -15.53 -17.93 -21.48
CA ARG A 40 -15.96 -18.98 -22.43
C ARG A 40 -16.38 -20.27 -21.72
N LEU A 41 -15.80 -20.57 -20.57
CA LEU A 41 -16.16 -21.71 -19.72
C LEU A 41 -17.34 -21.39 -18.79
N LYS A 42 -17.85 -20.17 -18.80
CA LYS A 42 -18.94 -19.67 -17.92
C LYS A 42 -18.59 -19.79 -16.43
N VAL A 43 -17.34 -19.64 -16.09
CA VAL A 43 -16.86 -19.65 -14.69
C VAL A 43 -17.24 -18.35 -14.01
N PRO A 44 -17.92 -18.36 -12.87
CA PRO A 44 -18.16 -17.14 -12.09
C PRO A 44 -16.85 -16.57 -11.58
N VAL A 45 -16.71 -15.21 -11.61
CA VAL A 45 -15.53 -14.51 -11.13
C VAL A 45 -15.95 -13.40 -10.19
N LEU A 46 -15.32 -13.34 -9.02
CA LEU A 46 -15.40 -12.23 -8.08
C LEU A 46 -14.05 -11.49 -8.09
N ILE A 47 -14.08 -10.19 -8.28
CA ILE A 47 -12.90 -9.32 -8.19
C ILE A 47 -13.10 -8.40 -7.00
N MET A 48 -12.13 -8.39 -6.09
CA MET A 48 -12.12 -7.58 -4.88
C MET A 48 -10.91 -6.64 -4.89
N SER A 49 -11.11 -5.42 -4.43
CA SER A 49 -10.06 -4.43 -4.24
C SER A 49 -10.56 -3.31 -3.34
N ALA A 50 -9.69 -2.75 -2.53
CA ALA A 50 -10.00 -1.58 -1.71
C ALA A 50 -10.15 -0.30 -2.54
N SER A 51 -9.54 -0.25 -3.74
CA SER A 51 -9.50 0.92 -4.60
C SER A 51 -9.54 0.54 -6.08
N LEU A 52 -10.68 0.08 -6.58
CA LEU A 52 -10.81 -0.31 -7.99
C LEU A 52 -11.15 0.90 -8.88
N PRO A 53 -10.19 1.44 -9.65
CA PRO A 53 -10.44 2.59 -10.50
C PRO A 53 -11.38 2.26 -11.67
N GLN A 54 -12.14 3.24 -12.15
CA GLN A 54 -13.04 3.08 -13.29
C GLN A 54 -12.35 2.61 -14.57
N SER A 55 -11.05 2.93 -14.74
CA SER A 55 -10.22 2.40 -15.83
C SER A 55 -10.08 0.89 -15.78
N SER A 56 -9.83 0.33 -14.58
CA SER A 56 -9.70 -1.11 -14.37
C SER A 56 -11.05 -1.82 -14.62
N ILE A 57 -12.16 -1.25 -14.16
CA ILE A 57 -13.49 -1.79 -14.43
C ILE A 57 -13.76 -1.84 -15.94
N LYS A 58 -13.44 -0.77 -16.68
CA LYS A 58 -13.56 -0.76 -18.14
C LYS A 58 -12.71 -1.84 -18.80
N MET A 59 -11.51 -2.03 -18.33
CA MET A 59 -10.57 -3.05 -18.81
C MET A 59 -11.11 -4.47 -18.57
N TYR A 60 -11.63 -4.77 -17.38
CA TYR A 60 -12.24 -6.08 -17.09
C TYR A 60 -13.47 -6.35 -17.95
N LYS A 61 -14.30 -5.34 -18.28
CA LYS A 61 -15.44 -5.48 -19.18
C LYS A 61 -15.01 -5.94 -20.60
N THR A 62 -13.80 -5.63 -21.05
CA THR A 62 -13.30 -6.12 -22.35
C THR A 62 -13.08 -7.63 -22.43
N THR A 63 -13.14 -8.32 -21.32
CA THR A 63 -12.99 -9.79 -21.26
C THR A 63 -14.27 -10.54 -21.64
N GLY A 64 -15.38 -9.81 -21.81
CA GLY A 64 -16.68 -10.36 -22.16
C GLY A 64 -17.56 -10.72 -20.97
N TYR A 65 -17.06 -10.55 -19.74
CA TYR A 65 -17.93 -10.65 -18.57
C TYR A 65 -18.89 -9.49 -18.51
N ASN A 66 -20.14 -9.79 -18.17
CA ASN A 66 -21.09 -8.76 -17.77
C ASN A 66 -20.82 -8.43 -16.28
N VAL A 67 -20.57 -7.17 -16.00
CA VAL A 67 -20.41 -6.72 -14.60
C VAL A 67 -21.80 -6.41 -14.08
N ASP A 68 -22.43 -7.39 -13.44
CA ASP A 68 -23.84 -7.33 -13.03
C ASP A 68 -24.05 -6.50 -11.76
N SER A 69 -23.04 -6.44 -10.88
CA SER A 69 -23.10 -5.63 -9.67
C SER A 69 -21.71 -5.16 -9.24
N ILE A 70 -21.63 -3.91 -8.82
CA ILE A 70 -20.50 -3.36 -8.08
C ILE A 70 -21.05 -3.04 -6.70
N ALA A 71 -20.54 -3.73 -5.68
CA ALA A 71 -20.85 -3.40 -4.30
C ALA A 71 -19.72 -2.53 -3.75
N GLU A 72 -20.06 -1.34 -3.27
CA GLU A 72 -19.13 -0.43 -2.60
C GLU A 72 -19.51 -0.36 -1.13
N ASP A 73 -18.50 -0.43 -0.26
CA ASP A 73 -18.70 -0.19 1.17
C ASP A 73 -18.50 1.30 1.46
N ASP A 74 -19.62 2.02 1.54
CA ASP A 74 -19.65 3.45 1.79
C ASP A 74 -19.76 3.81 3.28
N SER A 75 -19.70 2.83 4.17
CA SER A 75 -19.96 3.03 5.61
C SER A 75 -19.05 4.07 6.28
N ASP A 76 -17.90 4.39 5.70
CA ASP A 76 -16.90 5.32 6.22
C ASP A 76 -16.67 6.59 5.35
N ASN A 77 -17.40 6.76 4.25
CA ASN A 77 -17.16 7.85 3.28
C ASN A 77 -17.36 9.26 3.85
N GLU A 78 -18.18 9.42 4.87
CA GLU A 78 -18.40 10.71 5.53
C GLU A 78 -17.28 11.08 6.52
N ARG A 79 -16.43 10.13 6.93
CA ARG A 79 -15.38 10.34 7.90
C ARG A 79 -14.11 10.88 7.23
N LYS A 80 -13.89 12.17 7.30
CA LYS A 80 -12.62 12.81 6.90
C LYS A 80 -11.50 12.38 7.86
N ARG A 81 -10.71 11.38 7.49
CA ARG A 81 -9.60 10.85 8.29
C ARG A 81 -8.33 11.68 8.16
N PHE A 82 -8.17 12.41 7.06
CA PHE A 82 -6.98 13.23 6.77
C PHE A 82 -7.32 14.45 5.91
N LYS A 83 -6.41 15.40 5.88
CA LYS A 83 -6.46 16.58 5.02
C LYS A 83 -5.18 16.65 4.21
N ILE A 84 -5.29 16.77 2.90
CA ILE A 84 -4.16 17.05 2.02
C ILE A 84 -3.84 18.55 2.13
N ASN A 85 -2.65 18.89 2.63
CA ASN A 85 -2.23 20.28 2.82
C ASN A 85 -1.44 20.81 1.62
N ALA A 86 -0.60 19.97 0.98
CA ALA A 86 0.21 20.36 -0.15
C ALA A 86 0.55 19.13 -1.03
N ILE A 87 0.71 19.38 -2.32
CA ILE A 87 1.30 18.44 -3.28
C ILE A 87 2.48 19.16 -3.88
N ARG A 88 3.69 18.60 -3.76
CA ARG A 88 4.94 19.15 -4.30
C ARG A 88 5.74 18.07 -5.00
N GLU A 89 6.31 18.41 -6.13
CA GLU A 89 7.39 17.64 -6.75
C GLU A 89 8.71 18.14 -6.18
N TYR A 90 9.67 17.24 -5.96
CA TYR A 90 11.00 17.59 -5.47
C TYR A 90 12.05 16.61 -6.02
N GLU A 91 13.23 17.11 -6.29
CA GLU A 91 14.40 16.31 -6.68
C GLU A 91 15.37 16.13 -5.50
N ASP A 92 15.53 17.14 -4.67
CA ASP A 92 16.42 17.14 -3.52
C ASP A 92 15.68 17.41 -2.20
N LEU A 93 16.23 16.87 -1.09
CA LEU A 93 15.63 17.04 0.25
C LEU A 93 15.60 18.48 0.73
N SER A 94 16.48 19.34 0.22
CA SER A 94 16.49 20.77 0.55
C SER A 94 15.22 21.49 0.13
N GLU A 95 14.55 21.01 -0.92
CA GLU A 95 13.29 21.58 -1.44
C GLU A 95 12.08 21.27 -0.56
N ILE A 96 12.20 20.26 0.31
CA ILE A 96 11.16 19.84 1.26
C ILE A 96 11.62 19.95 2.72
N GLU A 97 12.69 20.70 2.98
CA GLU A 97 13.25 20.87 4.32
C GLU A 97 12.25 21.48 5.30
N ASP A 98 11.37 22.36 4.83
CA ASP A 98 10.28 22.90 5.62
C ASP A 98 9.32 21.81 6.13
N LEU A 99 8.99 20.81 5.30
CA LEU A 99 8.15 19.68 5.69
C LEU A 99 8.87 18.75 6.67
N LEU A 100 10.15 18.48 6.44
CA LEU A 100 10.97 17.67 7.35
C LEU A 100 11.11 18.35 8.71
N ASN A 101 11.33 19.66 8.73
CA ASN A 101 11.36 20.46 9.96
C ASN A 101 10.02 20.43 10.70
N LEU A 102 8.90 20.52 9.99
CA LEU A 102 7.57 20.38 10.57
C LEU A 102 7.38 19.02 11.24
N CYS A 103 7.80 17.92 10.57
CA CYS A 103 7.77 16.58 11.16
C CYS A 103 8.60 16.52 12.45
N ALA A 104 9.80 17.10 12.44
CA ALA A 104 10.68 17.14 13.59
C ALA A 104 10.10 17.97 14.77
N GLU A 105 9.37 19.04 14.49
CA GLU A 105 8.69 19.86 15.50
C GLU A 105 7.50 19.13 16.12
N LYS A 106 6.74 18.38 15.31
CA LYS A 106 5.60 17.59 15.78
C LYS A 106 6.04 16.38 16.58
N LYS A 107 7.27 15.89 16.40
CA LYS A 107 7.84 14.67 17.02
C LYS A 107 7.05 13.38 16.72
N THR A 108 6.02 13.47 15.90
CA THR A 108 5.19 12.33 15.46
C THR A 108 4.88 12.47 13.98
N ALA A 109 5.41 11.57 13.16
CA ALA A 109 5.18 11.56 11.73
C ALA A 109 5.35 10.16 11.14
N ILE A 110 4.69 9.93 10.00
CA ILE A 110 4.93 8.77 9.14
C ILE A 110 5.33 9.31 7.77
N ILE A 111 6.49 8.90 7.28
CA ILE A 111 7.04 9.28 6.00
C ILE A 111 7.20 8.02 5.15
N TYR A 112 6.46 7.95 4.04
CA TYR A 112 6.62 6.87 3.06
C TYR A 112 7.54 7.31 1.93
N ALA A 113 8.58 6.52 1.69
CA ALA A 113 9.50 6.71 0.58
C ALA A 113 9.36 5.57 -0.44
N ASN A 114 9.39 5.89 -1.72
CA ASN A 114 9.24 4.90 -2.80
C ASN A 114 10.43 3.96 -2.93
N THR A 115 11.61 4.33 -2.38
CA THR A 115 12.82 3.53 -2.45
C THR A 115 13.55 3.53 -1.12
N VAL A 116 14.30 2.44 -0.86
CA VAL A 116 15.12 2.32 0.35
C VAL A 116 16.17 3.43 0.41
N ASP A 117 16.76 3.80 -0.71
CA ASP A 117 17.81 4.85 -0.75
C ASP A 117 17.26 6.22 -0.38
N LYS A 118 16.02 6.56 -0.80
CA LYS A 118 15.32 7.78 -0.35
C LYS A 118 15.00 7.71 1.14
N ALA A 119 14.50 6.58 1.62
CA ALA A 119 14.22 6.39 3.05
C ALA A 119 15.47 6.59 3.91
N VAL A 120 16.61 6.00 3.50
CA VAL A 120 17.90 6.16 4.19
C VAL A 120 18.38 7.61 4.17
N LYS A 121 18.23 8.34 3.05
CA LYS A 121 18.58 9.78 2.98
C LYS A 121 17.75 10.62 3.94
N ILE A 122 16.44 10.38 3.99
CA ILE A 122 15.52 11.07 4.91
C ILE A 122 15.88 10.75 6.37
N TYR A 123 16.15 9.47 6.67
CA TYR A 123 16.54 9.05 8.01
C TYR A 123 17.83 9.76 8.47
N ARG A 124 18.85 9.79 7.62
CA ARG A 124 20.13 10.51 7.91
C ARG A 124 19.92 11.99 8.09
N TRP A 125 18.98 12.60 7.37
CA TRP A 125 18.64 13.99 7.58
C TRP A 125 18.15 14.22 9.02
N PHE A 126 17.24 13.38 9.54
CA PHE A 126 16.77 13.48 10.92
C PHE A 126 17.87 13.19 11.94
N GLU A 127 18.77 12.26 11.69
CA GLU A 127 19.92 12.03 12.58
C GLU A 127 20.85 13.25 12.68
N ASN A 128 20.95 14.02 11.61
CA ASN A 128 21.90 15.14 11.51
C ASN A 128 21.25 16.52 11.69
N CYS A 129 19.92 16.63 11.82
CA CYS A 129 19.24 17.93 11.90
C CYS A 129 19.49 18.72 13.20
N GLY A 130 20.26 18.18 14.13
CA GLY A 130 20.64 18.84 15.38
C GLY A 130 19.52 19.03 16.41
N LYS A 131 18.31 18.59 16.12
CA LYS A 131 17.18 18.63 17.06
C LYS A 131 17.29 17.49 18.05
N LYS A 132 17.33 17.79 19.33
CA LYS A 132 17.28 16.80 20.42
C LYS A 132 15.85 16.31 20.61
N ASP A 133 15.71 15.10 21.13
CA ASP A 133 14.40 14.47 21.43
C ASP A 133 13.54 14.05 20.22
N ILE A 134 14.16 13.86 19.05
CA ILE A 134 13.52 13.21 17.92
C ILE A 134 13.92 11.72 17.92
N ASN A 135 12.96 10.84 17.64
CA ASN A 135 13.19 9.41 17.52
C ASN A 135 12.89 8.94 16.09
N PRO A 136 13.83 9.05 15.15
CA PRO A 136 13.63 8.54 13.79
C PRO A 136 13.77 7.02 13.77
N ILE A 137 12.79 6.33 13.20
CA ILE A 137 12.76 4.87 13.07
C ILE A 137 12.67 4.54 11.58
N LEU A 138 13.73 3.95 11.05
CA LEU A 138 13.79 3.49 9.67
C LEU A 138 13.32 2.03 9.57
N TYR A 139 12.39 1.76 8.63
CA TYR A 139 11.90 0.41 8.37
C TYR A 139 11.76 0.15 6.85
N HIS A 140 12.38 -0.91 6.36
CA HIS A 140 12.36 -1.29 4.95
C HIS A 140 12.63 -2.78 4.72
N ALA A 141 12.35 -3.28 3.52
CA ALA A 141 12.45 -4.70 3.16
C ALA A 141 13.86 -5.31 3.24
N ARG A 142 14.94 -4.49 3.21
CA ARG A 142 16.32 -4.99 3.22
C ARG A 142 16.85 -5.38 4.63
N TYR A 143 16.07 -5.17 5.68
CA TYR A 143 16.44 -5.67 7.02
C TYR A 143 16.31 -7.19 7.10
N THR A 144 17.11 -7.83 7.95
CA THR A 144 16.93 -9.24 8.32
C THR A 144 15.64 -9.43 9.12
N GLU A 145 15.09 -10.63 9.15
CA GLU A 145 13.85 -10.88 9.91
C GLU A 145 13.96 -10.49 11.40
N PRO A 146 15.07 -10.83 12.13
CA PRO A 146 15.20 -10.36 13.51
C PRO A 146 15.19 -8.83 13.65
N ASP A 147 15.88 -8.12 12.72
CA ASP A 147 15.93 -6.66 12.75
C ASP A 147 14.54 -6.06 12.44
N LYS A 148 13.79 -6.65 11.51
CA LYS A 148 12.42 -6.23 11.23
C LYS A 148 11.52 -6.34 12.45
N MET A 149 11.54 -7.50 13.12
CA MET A 149 10.76 -7.72 14.35
C MET A 149 11.09 -6.68 15.43
N GLN A 150 12.38 -6.36 15.61
CA GLN A 150 12.78 -5.33 16.56
C GLN A 150 12.27 -3.94 16.15
N LYS A 151 12.42 -3.58 14.85
CA LYS A 151 11.93 -2.30 14.33
C LYS A 151 10.42 -2.16 14.40
N GLU A 152 9.68 -3.23 14.16
CA GLU A 152 8.22 -3.25 14.32
C GLU A 152 7.82 -3.01 15.78
N HIS A 153 8.53 -3.67 16.70
CA HIS A 153 8.31 -3.43 18.13
C HIS A 153 8.57 -1.97 18.49
N ASP A 154 9.70 -1.40 18.05
CA ASP A 154 10.06 0.00 18.29
C ASP A 154 9.00 0.96 17.72
N LEU A 155 8.48 0.68 16.51
CA LEU A 155 7.41 1.47 15.88
C LEU A 155 6.09 1.41 16.68
N ILE A 156 5.69 0.20 17.10
CA ILE A 156 4.47 0.01 17.89
C ILE A 156 4.61 0.68 19.27
N GLU A 157 5.77 0.61 19.89
CA GLU A 157 6.01 1.26 21.17
C GLU A 157 6.01 2.79 21.06
N ALA A 158 6.62 3.33 19.98
CA ALA A 158 6.73 4.78 19.77
C ALA A 158 5.44 5.43 19.27
N LEU A 159 4.71 4.77 18.36
CA LEU A 159 3.59 5.36 17.60
C LEU A 159 2.30 4.53 17.64
N GLY A 160 2.30 3.38 18.28
CA GLY A 160 1.11 2.52 18.36
C GLY A 160 -0.03 3.14 19.16
N LYS A 161 -1.22 2.54 19.07
CA LYS A 161 -2.45 3.01 19.69
C LYS A 161 -2.27 3.35 21.17
N LYS A 162 -1.58 2.48 21.92
CA LYS A 162 -1.32 2.69 23.36
C LYS A 162 -0.48 3.94 23.64
N ALA A 163 0.53 4.21 22.81
CA ALA A 163 1.34 5.41 22.94
C ALA A 163 0.53 6.69 22.75
N TRP A 164 -0.44 6.68 21.82
CA TRP A 164 -1.36 7.79 21.59
C TRP A 164 -2.36 7.95 22.73
N GLU A 165 -2.95 6.87 23.23
CA GLU A 165 -3.89 6.90 24.35
C GLU A 165 -3.25 7.42 25.64
N GLU A 166 -1.96 7.11 25.85
CA GLU A 166 -1.17 7.57 27.00
C GLU A 166 -0.49 8.93 26.78
N ASN A 167 -0.74 9.62 25.65
CA ASN A 167 -0.10 10.91 25.27
C ASN A 167 1.44 10.89 25.30
N ARG A 168 2.06 9.73 25.06
CA ARG A 168 3.52 9.57 25.02
C ARG A 168 4.07 9.27 23.61
N ALA A 169 3.21 9.33 22.59
CA ALA A 169 3.63 9.07 21.22
C ALA A 169 4.77 10.01 20.81
N ASN A 170 5.92 9.41 20.46
CA ASN A 170 7.12 10.12 20.01
C ASN A 170 7.91 9.24 19.05
N GLY A 171 7.86 9.58 17.77
CA GLY A 171 8.60 8.85 16.74
C GLY A 171 8.33 9.40 15.35
N ILE A 172 9.35 9.36 14.50
CA ILE A 172 9.24 9.65 13.08
C ILE A 172 9.51 8.36 12.33
N ALA A 173 8.44 7.69 11.93
CA ALA A 173 8.52 6.46 11.15
C ALA A 173 8.87 6.79 9.70
N ILE A 174 9.96 6.22 9.19
CA ILE A 174 10.40 6.37 7.80
C ILE A 174 10.36 5.00 7.16
N LEU A 175 9.41 4.82 6.24
CA LEU A 175 9.00 3.52 5.74
C LEU A 175 9.18 3.43 4.23
N THR A 176 9.38 2.21 3.73
CA THR A 176 9.19 1.91 2.31
C THR A 176 8.08 0.88 2.15
N GLN A 177 7.52 0.78 0.95
CA GLN A 177 6.65 -0.34 0.61
C GLN A 177 7.44 -1.65 0.75
N ILE A 178 6.89 -2.62 1.45
CA ILE A 178 7.53 -3.91 1.79
C ILE A 178 7.10 -4.95 0.76
#